data_87076c92af7e4814ed503dac6c0d7969
#
_entry.id   87076c92af7e4814ed503dac6c0d7969
#
_cell.length_a   1.000
_cell.length_b   1.000
_cell.length_c   1.000
_cell.angle_alpha   90.00
_cell.angle_beta   90.00
_cell.angle_gamma   90.00
#
_symmetry.space_group_name_H-M   'P 1'
#
loop_
_entity.id
_entity.type
_entity.pdbx_description
1 polymer ?
#
loop_
_entity_poly.entity_id
_entity_poly.type
_entity_poly.pdbx_seq_one_letter_code
_entity_poly.pdbx_strand_id
1 'polypeptide(L)'
;MKKYIPFLFAHPSVAVVRLAGVIGGRGPSGLNDESIGPAIEKAFSRGKPVAVALEISSPGGSPVQSSLIGARIRRLSQEKNIPVLAFVEDVAASGGYWLAAAADEIYADPSSVVGSIGVISASFGVNELISRHGIERRVYTAGQSKSMLDPFRPEKQEDVERLKTLLNDIHTNFIDHVKERRGDKLPPDTDLFTGEIWLAKRATELGLIDGIGHMRPMLKERFGDKVKFTRYGSKKGLLSRIGAQILGDAFDSIEERAAYAQFGL
;
A
#
# COMPACT_ATOMS: atom_id res chain seq x y z
N MET A 1 -18.82 54.32 12.22
CA MET A 1 -19.22 53.13 11.45
C MET A 1 -18.30 51.96 11.80
N LYS A 2 -18.75 51.04 12.67
CA LYS A 2 -17.99 49.82 13.00
C LYS A 2 -18.21 48.81 11.87
N LYS A 3 -17.16 48.51 11.10
CA LYS A 3 -17.17 47.43 10.12
C LYS A 3 -17.29 46.09 10.86
N TYR A 4 -18.43 45.47 10.77
CA TYR A 4 -18.64 44.07 11.14
C TYR A 4 -17.83 43.22 10.14
N ILE A 5 -16.70 42.67 10.57
CA ILE A 5 -16.04 41.58 9.87
C ILE A 5 -16.73 40.31 10.35
N PRO A 6 -17.45 39.59 9.50
CA PRO A 6 -17.99 38.29 9.92
C PRO A 6 -16.80 37.38 10.17
N PHE A 7 -16.61 36.97 11.42
CA PHE A 7 -15.71 35.86 11.78
C PHE A 7 -16.31 34.62 11.12
N LEU A 8 -15.84 34.34 9.93
CA LEU A 8 -16.07 33.04 9.25
C LEU A 8 -15.44 31.97 10.15
N PHE A 9 -16.26 31.31 10.97
CA PHE A 9 -15.90 30.06 11.62
C PHE A 9 -15.58 29.06 10.50
N ALA A 10 -14.31 28.98 10.15
CA ALA A 10 -13.85 27.98 9.18
C ALA A 10 -14.10 26.61 9.82
N HIS A 11 -15.02 25.85 9.26
CA HIS A 11 -15.26 24.47 9.70
C HIS A 11 -13.98 23.66 9.57
N PRO A 12 -13.67 22.76 10.53
CA PRO A 12 -12.52 21.90 10.44
C PRO A 12 -12.53 21.15 9.11
N SER A 13 -11.36 20.99 8.52
CA SER A 13 -11.19 20.29 7.24
C SER A 13 -10.29 19.10 7.43
N VAL A 14 -10.71 17.94 6.94
CA VAL A 14 -9.88 16.74 6.81
C VAL A 14 -9.46 16.59 5.36
N ALA A 15 -8.15 16.43 5.16
CA ALA A 15 -7.61 16.10 3.85
C ALA A 15 -7.70 14.58 3.64
N VAL A 16 -8.22 14.15 2.49
CA VAL A 16 -8.40 12.73 2.18
C VAL A 16 -7.50 12.37 1.01
N VAL A 17 -6.69 11.32 1.19
CA VAL A 17 -5.84 10.73 0.15
C VAL A 17 -6.25 9.28 -0.04
N ARG A 18 -6.59 8.91 -1.29
CA ARG A 18 -6.90 7.52 -1.62
C ARG A 18 -5.64 6.79 -2.08
N LEU A 19 -5.34 5.65 -1.45
CA LEU A 19 -4.25 4.74 -1.77
C LEU A 19 -4.87 3.40 -2.19
N ALA A 20 -5.07 3.23 -3.49
CA ALA A 20 -5.77 2.06 -4.02
C ALA A 20 -5.01 1.43 -5.19
N GLY A 21 -5.15 0.11 -5.36
CA GLY A 21 -4.52 -0.67 -6.41
C GLY A 21 -3.17 -1.29 -6.00
N VAL A 22 -2.52 -1.94 -6.97
CA VAL A 22 -1.21 -2.58 -6.79
C VAL A 22 -0.10 -1.53 -6.66
N ILE A 23 0.72 -1.66 -5.62
CA ILE A 23 1.83 -0.74 -5.36
C ILE A 23 3.00 -1.04 -6.29
N GLY A 24 3.49 -0.02 -7.00
CA GLY A 24 4.57 -0.17 -7.98
C GLY A 24 4.10 -0.69 -9.34
N GLY A 25 2.80 -0.86 -9.55
CA GLY A 25 2.22 -1.21 -10.85
C GLY A 25 2.65 -0.23 -11.94
N ARG A 26 2.81 -0.73 -13.16
CA ARG A 26 3.13 0.07 -14.34
C ARG A 26 1.85 0.68 -14.88
N GLY A 27 1.92 1.93 -15.36
CA GLY A 27 0.80 2.61 -15.99
C GLY A 27 0.19 3.75 -15.15
N PRO A 28 -0.80 4.46 -15.70
CA PRO A 28 -1.40 5.66 -15.08
C PRO A 28 -2.18 5.39 -13.80
N SER A 29 -2.55 4.13 -13.54
CA SER A 29 -3.25 3.67 -12.33
C SER A 29 -2.33 3.10 -11.26
N GLY A 30 -1.04 2.94 -11.55
CA GLY A 30 -0.06 2.39 -10.60
C GLY A 30 0.13 3.28 -9.37
N LEU A 31 -0.02 2.71 -8.19
CA LEU A 31 0.25 3.38 -6.92
C LEU A 31 1.76 3.39 -6.65
N ASN A 32 2.42 4.51 -6.91
CA ASN A 32 3.84 4.69 -6.63
C ASN A 32 4.12 6.10 -6.09
N ASP A 33 5.31 6.31 -5.50
CA ASP A 33 5.65 7.57 -4.82
C ASP A 33 5.66 8.78 -5.76
N GLU A 34 6.08 8.60 -7.01
CA GLU A 34 6.08 9.68 -8.01
C GLU A 34 4.66 10.14 -8.34
N SER A 35 3.74 9.20 -8.54
CA SER A 35 2.36 9.49 -8.93
C SER A 35 1.53 10.07 -7.79
N ILE A 36 1.66 9.53 -6.56
CA ILE A 36 0.82 9.93 -5.43
C ILE A 36 1.46 11.03 -4.56
N GLY A 37 2.79 11.18 -4.59
CA GLY A 37 3.54 12.12 -3.78
C GLY A 37 3.01 13.55 -3.83
N PRO A 38 2.75 14.13 -5.02
CA PRO A 38 2.19 15.48 -5.12
C PRO A 38 0.81 15.64 -4.48
N ALA A 39 -0.01 14.58 -4.45
CA ALA A 39 -1.31 14.60 -3.77
C ALA A 39 -1.14 14.56 -2.26
N ILE A 40 -0.22 13.73 -1.76
CA ILE A 40 0.11 13.65 -0.33
C ILE A 40 0.65 15.01 0.15
N GLU A 41 1.59 15.62 -0.55
CA GLU A 41 2.14 16.93 -0.19
C GLU A 41 1.06 18.04 -0.14
N LYS A 42 0.14 18.04 -1.12
CA LYS A 42 -0.99 18.97 -1.13
C LYS A 42 -1.93 18.72 0.06
N ALA A 43 -2.15 17.45 0.43
CA ALA A 43 -3.01 17.08 1.56
C ALA A 43 -2.49 17.65 2.89
N PHE A 44 -1.17 17.66 3.10
CA PHE A 44 -0.55 18.22 4.29
C PHE A 44 -0.33 19.74 4.25
N SER A 45 -0.33 20.37 3.07
CA SER A 45 0.01 21.79 2.93
C SER A 45 -1.17 22.70 2.65
N ARG A 46 -2.26 22.21 2.07
CA ARG A 46 -3.40 23.04 1.66
C ARG A 46 -4.55 22.99 2.67
N GLY A 47 -5.17 24.14 2.90
CA GLY A 47 -6.41 24.24 3.68
C GLY A 47 -6.24 24.05 5.19
N LYS A 48 -5.02 23.93 5.71
CA LYS A 48 -4.73 23.71 7.15
C LYS A 48 -5.61 22.59 7.72
N PRO A 49 -5.49 21.37 7.27
CA PRO A 49 -6.34 20.27 7.72
C PRO A 49 -6.07 19.96 9.19
N VAL A 50 -7.11 19.55 9.91
CA VAL A 50 -7.00 19.08 11.30
C VAL A 50 -6.50 17.63 11.38
N ALA A 51 -6.60 16.89 10.27
CA ALA A 51 -6.09 15.54 10.11
C ALA A 51 -5.97 15.21 8.62
N VAL A 52 -5.12 14.23 8.30
CA VAL A 52 -5.07 13.56 6.99
C VAL A 52 -5.68 12.17 7.14
N ALA A 53 -6.67 11.84 6.33
CA ALA A 53 -7.28 10.53 6.24
C ALA A 53 -6.76 9.80 5.00
N LEU A 54 -6.27 8.59 5.18
CA LEU A 54 -5.88 7.66 4.11
C LEU A 54 -7.02 6.68 3.87
N GLU A 55 -7.64 6.68 2.69
CA GLU A 55 -8.55 5.61 2.26
C GLU A 55 -7.72 4.54 1.54
N ILE A 56 -7.64 3.34 2.11
CA ILE A 56 -6.74 2.29 1.62
C ILE A 56 -7.54 1.10 1.11
N SER A 57 -7.27 0.72 -0.15
CA SER A 57 -7.70 -0.56 -0.74
C SER A 57 -6.58 -1.06 -1.66
N SER A 58 -5.62 -1.80 -1.07
CA SER A 58 -4.42 -2.27 -1.77
C SER A 58 -4.01 -3.68 -1.34
N PRO A 59 -3.81 -4.60 -2.29
CA PRO A 59 -3.29 -5.94 -2.03
C PRO A 59 -1.78 -5.95 -1.73
N GLY A 60 -1.11 -4.80 -1.88
CA GLY A 60 0.34 -4.66 -1.73
C GLY A 60 1.05 -4.46 -3.07
N GLY A 61 2.30 -4.92 -3.14
CA GLY A 61 3.16 -4.79 -4.32
C GLY A 61 4.60 -4.47 -3.94
N SER A 62 5.22 -3.52 -4.64
CA SER A 62 6.64 -3.17 -4.47
C SER A 62 6.99 -2.73 -3.03
N PRO A 63 7.92 -3.42 -2.35
CA PRO A 63 8.37 -3.03 -1.01
C PRO A 63 8.97 -1.63 -0.97
N VAL A 64 9.76 -1.27 -1.99
CA VAL A 64 10.41 0.04 -2.08
C VAL A 64 9.38 1.15 -2.21
N GLN A 65 8.37 0.98 -3.06
CA GLN A 65 7.33 2.00 -3.23
C GLN A 65 6.47 2.14 -1.98
N SER A 66 6.17 1.04 -1.30
CA SER A 66 5.48 1.06 -0.01
C SER A 66 6.26 1.86 1.04
N SER A 67 7.57 1.60 1.13
CA SER A 67 8.47 2.32 2.03
C SER A 67 8.56 3.81 1.71
N LEU A 68 8.75 4.19 0.44
CA LEU A 68 8.86 5.60 0.02
C LEU A 68 7.59 6.39 0.34
N ILE A 69 6.41 5.83 0.01
CA ILE A 69 5.12 6.47 0.29
C ILE A 69 4.90 6.59 1.80
N GLY A 70 5.13 5.49 2.56
CA GLY A 70 5.00 5.48 4.01
C GLY A 70 5.91 6.51 4.69
N ALA A 71 7.19 6.56 4.29
CA ALA A 71 8.16 7.52 4.81
C ALA A 71 7.78 8.97 4.50
N ARG A 72 7.27 9.25 3.29
CA ARG A 72 6.75 10.58 2.92
C ARG A 72 5.58 11.00 3.81
N ILE A 73 4.62 10.10 4.04
CA ILE A 73 3.47 10.36 4.93
C ILE A 73 3.96 10.68 6.34
N ARG A 74 4.84 9.86 6.90
CA ARG A 74 5.38 10.05 8.25
C ARG A 74 6.14 11.36 8.40
N ARG A 75 7.05 11.65 7.47
CA ARG A 75 7.82 12.90 7.45
C ARG A 75 6.91 14.12 7.44
N LEU A 76 5.92 14.16 6.54
CA LEU A 76 5.00 15.29 6.44
C LEU A 76 4.09 15.43 7.68
N SER A 77 3.63 14.30 8.25
CA SER A 77 2.87 14.29 9.51
C SER A 77 3.67 14.94 10.64
N GLN A 78 4.92 14.56 10.80
CA GLN A 78 5.83 15.10 11.83
C GLN A 78 6.16 16.58 11.58
N GLU A 79 6.57 16.94 10.36
CA GLU A 79 6.92 18.32 10.00
C GLU A 79 5.76 19.31 10.18
N LYS A 80 4.53 18.86 9.92
CA LYS A 80 3.32 19.70 9.99
C LYS A 80 2.54 19.54 11.29
N ASN A 81 2.91 18.56 12.11
CA ASN A 81 2.19 18.18 13.33
C ASN A 81 0.70 17.90 13.04
N ILE A 82 0.41 17.14 11.97
CA ILE A 82 -0.93 16.78 11.53
C ILE A 82 -1.08 15.27 11.69
N PRO A 83 -2.07 14.79 12.48
CA PRO A 83 -2.32 13.37 12.67
C PRO A 83 -2.81 12.72 11.38
N VAL A 84 -2.45 11.45 11.21
CA VAL A 84 -2.83 10.62 10.08
C VAL A 84 -3.70 9.46 10.55
N LEU A 85 -4.87 9.29 9.94
CA LEU A 85 -5.78 8.19 10.23
C LEU A 85 -5.97 7.36 8.95
N ALA A 86 -5.76 6.06 9.04
CA ALA A 86 -6.01 5.13 7.94
C ALA A 86 -7.39 4.48 8.08
N PHE A 87 -8.08 4.38 6.97
CA PHE A 87 -9.36 3.68 6.84
C PHE A 87 -9.23 2.66 5.73
N VAL A 88 -9.23 1.40 6.13
CA VAL A 88 -9.15 0.27 5.19
C VAL A 88 -10.55 0.01 4.62
N GLU A 89 -10.64 0.00 3.29
CA GLU A 89 -11.84 -0.42 2.55
C GLU A 89 -11.81 -1.96 2.40
N ASP A 90 -11.64 -2.51 1.20
CA ASP A 90 -11.66 -3.96 1.01
C ASP A 90 -10.43 -4.65 1.59
N VAL A 91 -9.24 -4.11 1.34
CA VAL A 91 -7.98 -4.76 1.70
C VAL A 91 -6.85 -3.77 2.01
N ALA A 92 -6.06 -4.09 3.03
CA ALA A 92 -4.74 -3.53 3.26
C ALA A 92 -3.79 -4.68 3.60
N ALA A 93 -3.25 -5.33 2.56
CA ALA A 93 -2.39 -6.50 2.71
C ALA A 93 -0.98 -6.21 2.21
N SER A 94 0.03 -6.87 2.79
CA SER A 94 1.44 -6.71 2.39
C SER A 94 1.85 -5.23 2.37
N GLY A 95 2.35 -4.71 1.24
CA GLY A 95 2.64 -3.28 1.08
C GLY A 95 1.46 -2.35 1.39
N GLY A 96 0.20 -2.80 1.20
CA GLY A 96 -0.99 -2.06 1.61
C GLY A 96 -1.07 -1.88 3.12
N TYR A 97 -0.70 -2.92 3.89
CA TYR A 97 -0.62 -2.82 5.34
C TYR A 97 0.59 -1.96 5.79
N TRP A 98 1.71 -2.00 5.05
CA TRP A 98 2.81 -1.06 5.27
C TRP A 98 2.33 0.39 5.24
N LEU A 99 1.50 0.75 4.24
CA LEU A 99 0.93 2.09 4.12
C LEU A 99 -0.06 2.40 5.25
N ALA A 100 -0.88 1.43 5.65
CA ALA A 100 -1.80 1.59 6.78
C ALA A 100 -1.03 1.82 8.09
N ALA A 101 0.04 1.06 8.33
CA ALA A 101 0.90 1.20 9.50
C ALA A 101 1.64 2.56 9.55
N ALA A 102 1.77 3.27 8.44
CA ALA A 102 2.29 4.63 8.44
C ALA A 102 1.35 5.65 9.12
N ALA A 103 0.08 5.31 9.37
CA ALA A 103 -0.86 6.16 10.11
C ALA A 103 -0.66 6.08 11.63
N ASP A 104 -1.24 7.03 12.36
CA ASP A 104 -1.23 7.04 13.82
C ASP A 104 -2.35 6.14 14.40
N GLU A 105 -3.46 6.04 13.67
CA GLU A 105 -4.58 5.15 13.96
C GLU A 105 -5.06 4.47 12.68
N ILE A 106 -5.48 3.21 12.79
CA ILE A 106 -5.94 2.38 11.67
C ILE A 106 -7.32 1.82 11.99
N TYR A 107 -8.28 2.07 11.12
CA TYR A 107 -9.65 1.57 11.21
C TYR A 107 -10.01 0.81 9.93
N ALA A 108 -10.90 -0.17 10.04
CA ALA A 108 -11.30 -1.01 8.92
C ALA A 108 -12.80 -1.31 8.95
N ASP A 109 -13.39 -1.64 7.80
CA ASP A 109 -14.70 -2.28 7.74
C ASP A 109 -14.65 -3.66 8.38
N PRO A 110 -15.72 -4.18 9.00
CA PRO A 110 -15.73 -5.51 9.59
C PRO A 110 -15.25 -6.64 8.66
N SER A 111 -15.47 -6.47 7.36
CA SER A 111 -15.12 -7.43 6.30
C SER A 111 -13.76 -7.17 5.64
N SER A 112 -13.09 -6.07 5.99
CA SER A 112 -11.77 -5.75 5.44
C SER A 112 -10.74 -6.82 5.78
N VAL A 113 -9.90 -7.13 4.81
CA VAL A 113 -8.75 -8.02 4.96
C VAL A 113 -7.49 -7.19 5.24
N VAL A 114 -6.75 -7.54 6.30
CA VAL A 114 -5.49 -6.86 6.66
C VAL A 114 -4.39 -7.86 6.99
N GLY A 115 -3.13 -7.41 6.95
CA GLY A 115 -1.98 -8.25 7.29
C GLY A 115 -1.13 -8.64 6.09
N SER A 116 -0.94 -9.93 5.84
CA SER A 116 0.01 -10.42 4.84
C SER A 116 1.41 -9.81 5.04
N ILE A 117 1.88 -9.80 6.31
CA ILE A 117 3.19 -9.26 6.67
C ILE A 117 4.24 -10.32 6.31
N GLY A 118 4.58 -10.35 5.03
CA GLY A 118 5.48 -11.32 4.44
C GLY A 118 5.99 -10.85 3.08
N VAL A 119 6.94 -11.59 2.51
CA VAL A 119 7.52 -11.31 1.21
C VAL A 119 7.53 -12.58 0.38
N ILE A 120 7.10 -12.48 -0.86
CA ILE A 120 7.06 -13.60 -1.81
C ILE A 120 7.82 -13.26 -3.09
N SER A 121 8.48 -14.25 -3.66
CA SER A 121 8.93 -14.27 -5.05
C SER A 121 8.34 -15.52 -5.72
N ALA A 122 7.55 -15.32 -6.74
CA ALA A 122 6.92 -16.40 -7.49
C ALA A 122 7.32 -16.31 -8.97
N SER A 123 7.70 -17.45 -9.56
CA SER A 123 8.06 -17.56 -10.97
C SER A 123 7.70 -18.94 -11.52
N PHE A 124 7.81 -19.11 -12.83
CA PHE A 124 7.60 -20.39 -13.50
C PHE A 124 8.92 -20.90 -14.08
N GLY A 125 9.23 -22.19 -13.87
CA GLY A 125 10.31 -22.88 -14.58
C GLY A 125 9.79 -23.52 -15.86
N VAL A 126 10.33 -23.17 -16.99
CA VAL A 126 9.91 -23.67 -18.31
C VAL A 126 11.04 -24.38 -19.08
N ASN A 127 12.15 -24.70 -18.40
CA ASN A 127 13.32 -25.34 -18.99
C ASN A 127 13.00 -26.69 -19.63
N GLU A 128 12.20 -27.54 -19.01
CA GLU A 128 11.79 -28.83 -19.58
C GLU A 128 10.87 -28.65 -20.80
N LEU A 129 9.96 -27.68 -20.76
CA LEU A 129 9.08 -27.42 -21.89
C LEU A 129 9.86 -27.05 -23.14
N ILE A 130 10.79 -26.10 -23.06
CA ILE A 130 11.58 -25.68 -24.21
C ILE A 130 12.50 -26.82 -24.72
N SER A 131 13.07 -27.62 -23.80
CA SER A 131 13.91 -28.77 -24.14
C SER A 131 13.14 -29.82 -24.93
N ARG A 132 11.88 -30.15 -24.56
CA ARG A 132 11.01 -31.08 -25.28
C ARG A 132 10.69 -30.63 -26.72
N HIS A 133 10.74 -29.32 -26.97
CA HIS A 133 10.51 -28.72 -28.28
C HIS A 133 11.82 -28.47 -29.06
N GLY A 134 12.97 -28.99 -28.59
CA GLY A 134 14.25 -28.80 -29.24
C GLY A 134 14.79 -27.38 -29.22
N ILE A 135 14.26 -26.52 -28.32
CA ILE A 135 14.69 -25.14 -28.15
C ILE A 135 15.83 -25.10 -27.14
N GLU A 136 16.99 -24.57 -27.55
CA GLU A 136 18.16 -24.42 -26.70
C GLU A 136 18.27 -22.98 -26.15
N ARG A 137 18.35 -22.83 -24.82
CA ARG A 137 18.61 -21.55 -24.17
C ARG A 137 20.11 -21.31 -24.05
N ARG A 138 20.66 -20.34 -24.79
CA ARG A 138 22.06 -19.93 -24.73
C ARG A 138 22.21 -18.63 -23.96
N VAL A 139 23.00 -18.65 -22.87
CA VAL A 139 23.23 -17.48 -22.02
C VAL A 139 24.72 -17.31 -21.81
N TYR A 140 25.23 -16.16 -22.19
CA TYR A 140 26.63 -15.75 -21.99
C TYR A 140 26.63 -14.57 -21.01
N THR A 141 27.33 -14.73 -19.88
CA THR A 141 27.37 -13.69 -18.83
C THR A 141 28.79 -13.39 -18.40
N ALA A 142 29.05 -12.13 -18.09
CA ALA A 142 30.16 -11.73 -17.26
C ALA A 142 29.60 -11.53 -15.82
N GLY A 143 30.17 -12.26 -14.85
CA GLY A 143 29.64 -12.37 -13.49
C GLY A 143 28.79 -13.62 -13.28
N GLN A 144 29.20 -14.44 -12.28
CA GLN A 144 28.64 -15.79 -12.08
C GLN A 144 27.14 -15.82 -11.75
N SER A 145 26.63 -14.80 -11.06
CA SER A 145 25.23 -14.75 -10.62
C SER A 145 24.33 -13.88 -11.51
N LYS A 146 24.83 -13.46 -12.70
CA LYS A 146 24.06 -12.52 -13.54
C LYS A 146 22.80 -13.12 -14.14
N SER A 147 22.74 -14.46 -14.29
CA SER A 147 21.57 -15.21 -14.78
C SER A 147 20.91 -16.04 -13.67
N MET A 148 20.96 -15.55 -12.43
CA MET A 148 20.29 -16.19 -11.31
C MET A 148 18.80 -16.37 -11.59
N LEU A 149 18.28 -17.58 -11.31
CA LEU A 149 16.87 -17.95 -11.45
C LEU A 149 16.28 -17.70 -12.87
N ASP A 150 17.10 -17.89 -13.93
CA ASP A 150 16.61 -17.87 -15.31
C ASP A 150 15.55 -18.97 -15.51
N PRO A 151 14.26 -18.64 -15.81
CA PRO A 151 13.16 -19.60 -15.86
C PRO A 151 13.31 -20.64 -16.98
N PHE A 152 14.21 -20.41 -17.93
CA PHE A 152 14.50 -21.31 -19.05
C PHE A 152 15.68 -22.26 -18.78
N ARG A 153 16.19 -22.26 -17.55
CA ARG A 153 17.30 -23.12 -17.12
C ARG A 153 16.89 -23.89 -15.87
N PRO A 154 17.50 -25.07 -15.61
CA PRO A 154 17.33 -25.76 -14.34
C PRO A 154 17.69 -24.83 -13.17
N GLU A 155 16.87 -24.87 -12.13
CA GLU A 155 17.11 -24.11 -10.91
C GLU A 155 18.38 -24.60 -10.21
N LYS A 156 19.15 -23.68 -9.67
CA LYS A 156 20.33 -23.97 -8.85
C LYS A 156 20.04 -23.69 -7.40
N GLN A 157 20.36 -24.62 -6.52
CA GLN A 157 20.15 -24.48 -5.08
C GLN A 157 20.83 -23.21 -4.51
N GLU A 158 22.02 -22.89 -4.99
CA GLU A 158 22.75 -21.68 -4.59
C GLU A 158 21.99 -20.38 -4.92
N ASP A 159 21.30 -20.35 -6.06
CA ASP A 159 20.50 -19.18 -6.46
C ASP A 159 19.23 -19.05 -5.58
N VAL A 160 18.63 -20.18 -5.20
CA VAL A 160 17.49 -20.23 -4.27
C VAL A 160 17.90 -19.71 -2.88
N GLU A 161 19.04 -20.12 -2.38
CA GLU A 161 19.56 -19.68 -1.07
C GLU A 161 19.82 -18.16 -1.07
N ARG A 162 20.43 -17.64 -2.14
CA ARG A 162 20.60 -16.19 -2.29
C ARG A 162 19.28 -15.46 -2.34
N LEU A 163 18.29 -15.96 -3.10
CA LEU A 163 16.97 -15.36 -3.15
C LEU A 163 16.33 -15.33 -1.77
N LYS A 164 16.35 -16.46 -1.04
CA LYS A 164 15.79 -16.52 0.32
C LYS A 164 16.44 -15.52 1.26
N THR A 165 17.74 -15.30 1.16
CA THR A 165 18.45 -14.27 1.93
C THR A 165 17.89 -12.88 1.62
N LEU A 166 17.76 -12.52 0.34
CA LEU A 166 17.18 -11.24 -0.07
C LEU A 166 15.73 -11.05 0.41
N LEU A 167 14.92 -12.11 0.32
CA LEU A 167 13.53 -12.07 0.80
C LEU A 167 13.47 -11.86 2.33
N ASN A 168 14.35 -12.53 3.09
CA ASN A 168 14.43 -12.36 4.54
C ASN A 168 14.87 -10.93 4.92
N ASP A 169 15.81 -10.33 4.21
CA ASP A 169 16.24 -8.96 4.45
C ASP A 169 15.08 -7.97 4.23
N ILE A 170 14.33 -8.14 3.13
CA ILE A 170 13.15 -7.32 2.84
C ILE A 170 12.07 -7.54 3.91
N HIS A 171 11.87 -8.79 4.33
CA HIS A 171 10.89 -9.14 5.36
C HIS A 171 11.26 -8.53 6.72
N THR A 172 12.53 -8.54 7.08
CA THR A 172 13.04 -7.88 8.30
C THR A 172 12.71 -6.39 8.28
N ASN A 173 12.95 -5.70 7.18
CA ASN A 173 12.58 -4.29 7.04
C ASN A 173 11.08 -4.05 7.24
N PHE A 174 10.23 -4.97 6.79
CA PHE A 174 8.78 -4.87 6.99
C PHE A 174 8.40 -5.11 8.46
N ILE A 175 8.97 -6.12 9.09
CA ILE A 175 8.79 -6.41 10.51
C ILE A 175 9.17 -5.20 11.35
N ASP A 176 10.32 -4.61 11.08
CA ASP A 176 10.84 -3.45 11.82
C ASP A 176 9.89 -2.25 11.69
N HIS A 177 9.41 -1.97 10.47
CA HIS A 177 8.41 -0.93 10.25
C HIS A 177 7.13 -1.16 11.05
N VAL A 178 6.59 -2.39 11.04
CA VAL A 178 5.37 -2.70 11.79
C VAL A 178 5.61 -2.61 13.29
N LYS A 179 6.72 -3.13 13.79
CA LYS A 179 7.10 -3.02 15.21
C LYS A 179 7.30 -1.58 15.64
N GLU A 180 7.94 -0.75 14.85
CA GLU A 180 8.09 0.68 15.13
C GLU A 180 6.74 1.39 15.25
N ARG A 181 5.78 1.02 14.40
CA ARG A 181 4.48 1.70 14.33
C ARG A 181 3.41 1.13 15.25
N ARG A 182 3.47 -0.16 15.56
CA ARG A 182 2.46 -0.90 16.31
C ARG A 182 2.97 -1.53 17.62
N GLY A 183 4.28 -1.52 17.84
CA GLY A 183 5.01 -2.32 18.85
C GLY A 183 4.25 -2.62 20.15
N ASP A 184 3.89 -1.59 20.91
CA ASP A 184 3.21 -1.74 22.21
C ASP A 184 1.77 -2.30 22.12
N LYS A 185 1.19 -2.32 20.91
CA LYS A 185 -0.16 -2.83 20.65
C LYS A 185 -0.16 -4.30 20.23
N LEU A 186 0.99 -4.84 19.81
CA LEU A 186 1.10 -6.22 19.34
C LEU A 186 1.25 -7.19 20.52
N PRO A 187 0.57 -8.37 20.49
CA PRO A 187 0.72 -9.37 21.52
C PRO A 187 2.14 -9.95 21.49
N PRO A 188 2.82 -10.09 22.64
CA PRO A 188 4.21 -10.57 22.68
C PRO A 188 4.35 -12.06 22.30
N ASP A 189 3.30 -12.86 22.51
CA ASP A 189 3.33 -14.30 22.37
C ASP A 189 2.74 -14.81 21.04
N THR A 190 2.47 -13.91 20.08
CA THR A 190 1.89 -14.28 18.77
C THR A 190 2.80 -13.81 17.65
N ASP A 191 3.23 -14.76 16.81
CA ASP A 191 3.97 -14.42 15.60
C ASP A 191 2.99 -13.92 14.52
N LEU A 192 3.01 -12.62 14.25
CA LEU A 192 2.18 -11.94 13.27
C LEU A 192 2.89 -11.73 11.91
N PHE A 193 4.11 -12.22 11.79
CA PHE A 193 5.00 -11.97 10.66
C PHE A 193 5.14 -13.16 9.71
N THR A 194 4.16 -14.04 9.71
CA THR A 194 4.12 -15.27 8.90
C THR A 194 3.57 -15.08 7.48
N GLY A 195 3.06 -13.87 7.17
CA GLY A 195 2.35 -13.60 5.92
C GLY A 195 0.86 -13.93 5.98
N GLU A 196 0.32 -14.25 7.16
CA GLU A 196 -1.11 -14.53 7.37
C GLU A 196 -1.97 -13.27 7.21
N ILE A 197 -3.25 -13.45 6.91
CA ILE A 197 -4.24 -12.39 6.76
C ILE A 197 -5.36 -12.55 7.78
N TRP A 198 -5.96 -11.43 8.19
CA TRP A 198 -7.03 -11.41 9.19
C TRP A 198 -8.15 -10.46 8.76
N LEU A 199 -9.39 -10.81 9.13
CA LEU A 199 -10.49 -9.86 9.10
C LEU A 199 -10.36 -8.83 10.23
N ALA A 200 -10.99 -7.68 10.06
CA ALA A 200 -10.85 -6.52 10.96
C ALA A 200 -11.06 -6.85 12.44
N LYS A 201 -12.04 -7.70 12.79
CA LYS A 201 -12.27 -8.08 14.19
C LYS A 201 -11.03 -8.74 14.79
N ARG A 202 -10.48 -9.76 14.13
CA ARG A 202 -9.30 -10.46 14.61
C ARG A 202 -8.06 -9.57 14.58
N ALA A 203 -7.92 -8.73 13.57
CA ALA A 203 -6.83 -7.76 13.45
C ALA A 203 -6.84 -6.73 14.60
N THR A 204 -8.02 -6.33 15.09
CA THR A 204 -8.15 -5.47 16.27
C THR A 204 -7.66 -6.17 17.53
N GLU A 205 -8.06 -7.43 17.75
CA GLU A 205 -7.61 -8.24 18.88
C GLU A 205 -6.08 -8.46 18.89
N LEU A 206 -5.48 -8.54 17.70
CA LEU A 206 -4.04 -8.69 17.48
C LEU A 206 -3.27 -7.37 17.47
N GLY A 207 -3.92 -6.23 17.71
CA GLY A 207 -3.28 -4.93 17.73
C GLY A 207 -2.81 -4.42 16.36
N LEU A 208 -3.13 -5.11 15.27
CA LEU A 208 -2.78 -4.69 13.91
C LEU A 208 -3.56 -3.46 13.44
N ILE A 209 -4.79 -3.28 13.94
CA ILE A 209 -5.60 -2.09 13.74
C ILE A 209 -6.16 -1.60 15.08
N ASP A 210 -6.68 -0.36 15.10
CA ASP A 210 -7.17 0.28 16.33
C ASP A 210 -8.67 0.06 16.54
N GLY A 211 -9.40 -0.37 15.51
CA GLY A 211 -10.81 -0.66 15.64
C GLY A 211 -11.55 -0.79 14.32
N ILE A 212 -12.84 -1.01 14.45
CA ILE A 212 -13.77 -1.13 13.32
C ILE A 212 -14.48 0.22 13.15
N GLY A 213 -14.51 0.74 11.92
CA GLY A 213 -15.21 1.98 11.64
C GLY A 213 -14.98 2.53 10.25
N HIS A 214 -15.87 3.40 9.83
CA HIS A 214 -15.84 4.05 8.54
C HIS A 214 -15.42 5.52 8.65
N MET A 215 -14.66 6.01 7.69
CA MET A 215 -14.03 7.33 7.71
C MET A 215 -15.00 8.48 8.04
N ARG A 216 -16.10 8.59 7.30
CA ARG A 216 -16.99 9.74 7.44
C ARG A 216 -17.72 9.81 8.78
N PRO A 217 -18.35 8.75 9.30
CA PRO A 217 -18.99 8.77 10.61
C PRO A 217 -17.99 9.09 11.72
N MET A 218 -16.86 8.40 11.77
CA MET A 218 -15.85 8.57 12.82
C MET A 218 -15.23 9.97 12.83
N LEU A 219 -14.92 10.52 11.65
CA LEU A 219 -14.33 11.84 11.55
C LEU A 219 -15.34 12.96 11.83
N LYS A 220 -16.65 12.74 11.58
CA LYS A 220 -17.71 13.64 12.02
C LYS A 220 -17.89 13.63 13.54
N GLU A 221 -17.85 12.47 14.15
CA GLU A 221 -17.87 12.31 15.59
C GLU A 221 -16.68 13.02 16.24
N ARG A 222 -15.46 12.86 15.70
CA ARG A 222 -14.24 13.44 16.25
C ARG A 222 -14.11 14.95 16.04
N PHE A 223 -14.51 15.47 14.88
CA PHE A 223 -14.29 16.86 14.46
C PHE A 223 -15.58 17.68 14.30
N GLY A 224 -16.72 17.07 14.57
CA GLY A 224 -18.04 17.68 14.47
C GLY A 224 -18.72 17.48 13.10
N ASP A 225 -20.06 17.52 13.09
CA ASP A 225 -20.88 17.23 11.90
C ASP A 225 -20.58 18.12 10.68
N LYS A 226 -20.07 19.33 10.92
CA LYS A 226 -19.75 20.30 9.87
C LYS A 226 -18.33 20.15 9.31
N VAL A 227 -17.59 19.11 9.70
CA VAL A 227 -16.25 18.83 9.15
C VAL A 227 -16.31 18.66 7.63
N LYS A 228 -15.38 19.32 6.94
CA LYS A 228 -15.26 19.26 5.48
C LYS A 228 -14.22 18.23 5.08
N PHE A 229 -14.51 17.47 4.03
CA PHE A 229 -13.60 16.49 3.46
C PHE A 229 -13.09 16.99 2.11
N THR A 230 -11.77 17.19 1.99
CA THR A 230 -11.13 17.62 0.75
C THR A 230 -10.28 16.49 0.22
N ARG A 231 -10.67 15.91 -0.93
CA ARG A 231 -9.94 14.82 -1.57
C ARG A 231 -8.78 15.35 -2.42
N TYR A 232 -7.62 14.73 -2.24
CA TYR A 232 -6.41 14.95 -3.03
C TYR A 232 -6.06 13.63 -3.75
N GLY A 233 -5.72 13.70 -5.02
CA GLY A 233 -5.39 12.53 -5.85
C GLY A 233 -5.53 12.85 -7.32
N SER A 234 -5.17 11.91 -8.19
CA SER A 234 -5.35 12.10 -9.63
C SER A 234 -6.85 12.15 -9.94
N LYS A 235 -7.31 13.29 -10.42
CA LYS A 235 -8.58 13.32 -11.15
C LYS A 235 -8.31 12.54 -12.44
N LYS A 236 -8.99 11.42 -12.66
CA LYS A 236 -8.99 10.78 -13.99
C LYS A 236 -9.39 11.88 -14.97
N GLY A 237 -8.43 12.34 -15.79
CA GLY A 237 -8.66 13.43 -16.74
C GLY A 237 -9.78 13.02 -17.69
N LEU A 238 -10.68 13.96 -18.04
CA LEU A 238 -11.77 13.72 -19.00
C LEU A 238 -11.21 13.24 -20.37
N LEU A 239 -9.96 13.56 -20.67
CA LEU A 239 -9.25 13.21 -21.91
C LEU A 239 -8.65 11.80 -21.93
N SER A 240 -8.52 11.09 -20.79
CA SER A 240 -8.05 9.71 -20.78
C SER A 240 -9.11 8.69 -21.25
N ARG A 241 -10.29 9.16 -21.63
CA ARG A 241 -11.38 8.34 -22.17
C ARG A 241 -11.34 8.12 -23.69
N ILE A 242 -10.39 8.71 -24.39
CA ILE A 242 -10.28 8.64 -25.86
C ILE A 242 -9.00 7.89 -26.25
N GLY A 243 -9.10 6.58 -26.42
CA GLY A 243 -8.65 5.90 -27.63
C GLY A 243 -7.18 5.58 -27.84
N ALA A 244 -6.27 5.37 -26.82
CA ALA A 244 -4.95 4.78 -27.10
C ALA A 244 -4.39 3.86 -25.99
N GLN A 245 -5.14 3.58 -24.92
CA GLN A 245 -4.67 2.84 -23.74
C GLN A 245 -5.29 1.45 -23.57
N ILE A 246 -6.10 0.98 -24.53
CA ILE A 246 -6.95 -0.21 -24.32
C ILE A 246 -6.16 -1.49 -24.06
N LEU A 247 -4.98 -1.65 -24.63
CA LEU A 247 -4.17 -2.87 -24.43
C LEU A 247 -3.35 -2.81 -23.13
N GLY A 248 -2.76 -1.67 -22.79
CA GLY A 248 -2.03 -1.50 -21.53
C GLY A 248 -2.95 -1.62 -20.31
N ASP A 249 -4.10 -0.94 -20.34
CA ASP A 249 -5.10 -1.00 -19.27
C ASP A 249 -5.71 -2.41 -19.10
N ALA A 250 -5.76 -3.23 -20.18
CA ALA A 250 -6.24 -4.61 -20.10
C ALA A 250 -5.25 -5.53 -19.37
N PHE A 251 -3.95 -5.43 -19.64
CA PHE A 251 -2.93 -6.21 -18.93
C PHE A 251 -2.79 -5.78 -17.48
N ASP A 252 -2.75 -4.48 -17.19
CA ASP A 252 -2.72 -3.94 -15.84
C ASP A 252 -3.95 -4.38 -15.04
N SER A 253 -5.14 -4.43 -15.68
CA SER A 253 -6.37 -4.90 -15.04
C SER A 253 -6.37 -6.40 -14.72
N ILE A 254 -5.69 -7.23 -15.52
CA ILE A 254 -5.56 -8.68 -15.26
C ILE A 254 -4.61 -8.90 -14.08
N GLU A 255 -3.47 -8.23 -14.06
CA GLU A 255 -2.50 -8.32 -12.96
C GLU A 255 -3.12 -7.81 -11.64
N GLU A 256 -3.83 -6.71 -11.69
CA GLU A 256 -4.55 -6.15 -10.55
C GLU A 256 -5.64 -7.12 -10.05
N ARG A 257 -6.47 -7.67 -10.94
CA ARG A 257 -7.48 -8.68 -10.58
C ARG A 257 -6.85 -9.94 -9.97
N ALA A 258 -5.75 -10.42 -10.53
CA ALA A 258 -5.05 -11.57 -9.98
C ALA A 258 -4.50 -11.29 -8.57
N ALA A 259 -4.00 -10.07 -8.33
CA ALA A 259 -3.53 -9.65 -7.02
C ALA A 259 -4.65 -9.52 -5.98
N TYR A 260 -5.86 -9.09 -6.37
CA TYR A 260 -7.02 -9.06 -5.47
C TYR A 260 -7.65 -10.45 -5.29
N ALA A 261 -7.68 -11.29 -6.32
CA ALA A 261 -8.27 -12.63 -6.29
C ALA A 261 -7.66 -13.55 -5.23
N GLN A 262 -6.36 -13.37 -4.88
CA GLN A 262 -5.73 -14.12 -3.80
C GLN A 262 -6.36 -13.86 -2.41
N PHE A 263 -7.12 -12.77 -2.27
CA PHE A 263 -7.86 -12.41 -1.05
C PHE A 263 -9.36 -12.68 -1.17
N GLY A 264 -9.82 -13.27 -2.28
CA GLY A 264 -11.24 -13.52 -2.56
C GLY A 264 -12.01 -12.28 -3.01
N LEU A 265 -11.31 -11.27 -3.52
CA LEU A 265 -11.84 -9.97 -3.95
C LEU A 265 -11.79 -9.77 -5.46
#